data_8c24a8f9e398d3c87c14639c7ed061f4
#
_entry.id   8c24a8f9e398d3c87c14639c7ed061f4
#
_cell.length_a   1.000
_cell.length_b   1.000
_cell.length_c   1.000
_cell.angle_alpha   90.00
_cell.angle_beta   90.00
_cell.angle_gamma   90.00
#
_symmetry.space_group_name_H-M   'P 1'
#
loop_
_entity.id
_entity.type
_entity.pdbx_description
1 polymer ?
#
loop_
_entity_poly.entity_id
_entity_poly.type
_entity_poly.pdbx_seq_one_letter_code
_entity_poly.pdbx_strand_id
1 'polypeptide(L)'
;MNFIEDVIQRFPFSQEAVIAIDSEGNRKVHHFSHLFARSLGLSGALLARGVHRGDVVLILVGSRIEWVISMLACFRMGAIAFPCNTQLSKEDLARRVAETGAVLAIGEEDLLDRLPEGLPAMDMQDLARVFDEDLDQAMPAAPADLGPDDPALILYTSGSTGPARGIVHGQRFLFGQELQARQWFGAEPGDLAWCTAAPGWSKSSRNAFIAPWLCGATALLVEGRFDPSTRLEIARSEGVNVLCQVPTEYRMLASRTTIPELPALKRLVSAGEPLDAEVIGNFREATGLEIADGYGQTETGAVTGFRVEDDVAGREGSMGRPLPGIETRIVDDELQLKVETSPTFFTRYLDGESFEGEWWPTADLVEEDEDGFLYFRGRNDDVISSSGYRIGPVEVESVLLEHPAVAEAAVVPAPDPERGSVVRAVLVLEADQPTEGLVEEIQAFCRERTAPYKYPRIVDFVDDLPKTVTGKVSRRALREATE
;
A
#
# COMPACT_ATOMS: atom_id res chain seq x y z
N MET A 1 -0.92 -10.87 -24.18
CA MET A 1 0.20 -10.40 -23.32
C MET A 1 0.47 -11.40 -22.21
N ASN A 2 1.72 -11.51 -21.75
CA ASN A 2 2.08 -12.38 -20.63
C ASN A 2 3.29 -11.74 -19.90
N PHE A 3 3.15 -11.43 -18.62
CA PHE A 3 4.18 -10.68 -17.88
C PHE A 3 5.54 -11.40 -17.85
N ILE A 4 5.54 -12.73 -17.80
CA ILE A 4 6.78 -13.51 -17.81
C ILE A 4 7.48 -13.40 -19.17
N GLU A 5 6.74 -13.60 -20.26
CA GLU A 5 7.29 -13.61 -21.62
C GLU A 5 7.66 -12.18 -22.09
N ASP A 6 6.83 -11.20 -21.72
CA ASP A 6 6.94 -9.83 -22.22
C ASP A 6 7.85 -8.95 -21.37
N VAL A 7 8.07 -9.27 -20.08
CA VAL A 7 8.88 -8.47 -19.16
C VAL A 7 10.09 -9.27 -18.66
N ILE A 8 9.87 -10.41 -18.01
CA ILE A 8 10.96 -11.13 -17.32
C ILE A 8 12.01 -11.66 -18.30
N GLN A 9 11.59 -12.18 -19.45
CA GLN A 9 12.54 -12.69 -20.46
C GLN A 9 13.36 -11.61 -21.17
N ARG A 10 13.02 -10.33 -21.01
CA ARG A 10 13.79 -9.23 -21.62
C ARG A 10 15.07 -8.93 -20.86
N PHE A 11 15.15 -9.34 -19.57
CA PHE A 11 16.34 -9.10 -18.78
C PHE A 11 17.41 -10.14 -19.03
N PRO A 12 18.70 -9.76 -18.98
CA PRO A 12 19.77 -10.72 -18.97
C PRO A 12 19.57 -11.72 -17.81
N PHE A 13 19.64 -13.01 -18.10
CA PHE A 13 19.41 -14.04 -17.10
C PHE A 13 20.39 -13.98 -15.91
N SER A 14 21.57 -13.40 -16.11
CA SER A 14 22.58 -13.16 -15.06
C SER A 14 22.34 -11.89 -14.25
N GLN A 15 21.35 -11.06 -14.61
CA GLN A 15 21.04 -9.85 -13.87
C GLN A 15 20.39 -10.20 -12.54
N GLU A 16 20.79 -9.51 -11.47
CA GLU A 16 20.18 -9.61 -10.15
C GLU A 16 18.74 -9.06 -10.21
N ALA A 17 17.78 -9.90 -9.82
CA ALA A 17 16.37 -9.54 -9.81
C ALA A 17 15.89 -9.20 -8.41
N VAL A 18 16.31 -10.00 -7.41
CA VAL A 18 15.91 -9.85 -6.01
C VAL A 18 17.09 -10.15 -5.11
N ILE A 19 17.30 -9.30 -4.12
CA ILE A 19 18.05 -9.60 -2.91
C ILE A 19 17.02 -9.93 -1.82
N ALA A 20 17.12 -11.10 -1.21
CA ALA A 20 16.24 -11.52 -0.12
C ALA A 20 17.06 -11.65 1.18
N ILE A 21 16.55 -11.08 2.26
CA ILE A 21 17.09 -11.21 3.61
C ILE A 21 16.02 -11.91 4.45
N ASP A 22 16.37 -13.07 4.99
CA ASP A 22 15.46 -13.85 5.82
C ASP A 22 15.39 -13.33 7.29
N SER A 23 14.54 -13.95 8.11
CA SER A 23 14.35 -13.57 9.52
C SER A 23 15.60 -13.81 10.40
N GLU A 24 16.58 -14.61 9.94
CA GLU A 24 17.86 -14.85 10.59
C GLU A 24 18.96 -13.88 10.11
N GLY A 25 18.64 -13.03 9.11
CA GLY A 25 19.57 -12.09 8.50
C GLY A 25 20.42 -12.69 7.37
N ASN A 26 20.11 -13.91 6.91
CA ASN A 26 20.83 -14.50 5.78
C ASN A 26 20.44 -13.81 4.48
N ARG A 27 21.44 -13.32 3.75
CA ARG A 27 21.29 -12.61 2.48
C ARG A 27 21.45 -13.55 1.30
N LYS A 28 20.48 -13.55 0.38
CA LYS A 28 20.53 -14.36 -0.84
C LYS A 28 20.19 -13.53 -2.08
N VAL A 29 21.00 -13.66 -3.12
CA VAL A 29 20.78 -13.00 -4.41
C VAL A 29 20.07 -13.97 -5.35
N HIS A 30 18.99 -13.51 -5.97
CA HIS A 30 18.23 -14.24 -6.97
C HIS A 30 18.31 -13.50 -8.31
N HIS A 31 18.82 -14.20 -9.33
CA HIS A 31 18.88 -13.68 -10.70
C HIS A 31 17.58 -13.94 -11.46
N PHE A 32 17.35 -13.24 -12.56
CA PHE A 32 16.17 -13.49 -13.40
C PHE A 32 16.08 -14.93 -13.91
N SER A 33 17.22 -15.60 -14.17
CA SER A 33 17.23 -17.02 -14.48
C SER A 33 16.58 -17.91 -13.42
N HIS A 34 16.85 -17.63 -12.14
CA HIS A 34 16.27 -18.38 -11.02
C HIS A 34 14.75 -18.15 -10.92
N LEU A 35 14.33 -16.88 -11.06
CA LEU A 35 12.90 -16.54 -11.01
C LEU A 35 12.14 -17.19 -12.16
N PHE A 36 12.70 -17.12 -13.36
CA PHE A 36 12.13 -17.73 -14.54
C PHE A 36 12.00 -19.25 -14.37
N ALA A 37 13.10 -19.94 -14.06
CA ALA A 37 13.11 -21.40 -13.89
C ALA A 37 12.10 -21.86 -12.82
N ARG A 38 12.10 -21.23 -11.65
CA ARG A 38 11.19 -21.60 -10.56
C ARG A 38 9.72 -21.29 -10.85
N SER A 39 9.44 -20.17 -11.52
CA SER A 39 8.07 -19.88 -11.95
C SER A 39 7.55 -20.89 -12.98
N LEU A 40 8.41 -21.41 -13.86
CA LEU A 40 8.10 -22.51 -14.75
C LEU A 40 7.75 -23.78 -13.97
N GLY A 41 8.63 -24.23 -13.08
CA GLY A 41 8.41 -25.43 -12.26
C GLY A 41 7.12 -25.32 -11.45
N LEU A 42 6.91 -24.18 -10.77
CA LEU A 42 5.72 -23.97 -9.97
C LEU A 42 4.44 -23.93 -10.84
N SER A 43 4.47 -23.32 -12.02
CA SER A 43 3.31 -23.32 -12.93
C SER A 43 2.92 -24.74 -13.35
N GLY A 44 3.89 -25.62 -13.57
CA GLY A 44 3.66 -27.05 -13.85
C GLY A 44 3.08 -27.78 -12.62
N ALA A 45 3.61 -27.53 -11.44
CA ALA A 45 3.12 -28.12 -10.19
C ALA A 45 1.68 -27.67 -9.86
N LEU A 46 1.33 -26.41 -10.14
CA LEU A 46 -0.04 -25.90 -10.01
C LEU A 46 -0.98 -26.57 -11.00
N LEU A 47 -0.57 -26.68 -12.28
CA LEU A 47 -1.35 -27.36 -13.30
C LEU A 47 -1.60 -28.84 -12.95
N ALA A 48 -0.59 -29.55 -12.44
CA ALA A 48 -0.71 -30.93 -11.98
C ALA A 48 -1.68 -31.11 -10.80
N ARG A 49 -1.90 -30.02 -10.02
CA ARG A 49 -2.89 -29.97 -8.93
C ARG A 49 -4.27 -29.47 -9.37
N GLY A 50 -4.47 -29.30 -10.69
CA GLY A 50 -5.75 -28.92 -11.27
C GLY A 50 -6.01 -27.41 -11.31
N VAL A 51 -4.99 -26.57 -11.10
CA VAL A 51 -5.13 -25.12 -11.29
C VAL A 51 -5.03 -24.77 -12.77
N HIS A 52 -6.00 -24.05 -13.28
CA HIS A 52 -6.10 -23.66 -14.69
C HIS A 52 -6.20 -22.13 -14.83
N ARG A 53 -6.20 -21.65 -16.07
CA ARG A 53 -6.45 -20.24 -16.38
C ARG A 53 -7.78 -19.78 -15.77
N GLY A 54 -7.74 -18.65 -15.08
CA GLY A 54 -8.91 -18.03 -14.43
C GLY A 54 -9.17 -18.53 -13.01
N ASP A 55 -8.50 -19.60 -12.57
CA ASP A 55 -8.60 -20.07 -11.19
C ASP A 55 -7.85 -19.15 -10.24
N VAL A 56 -8.38 -18.97 -9.04
CA VAL A 56 -7.78 -18.12 -8.00
C VAL A 56 -6.85 -18.95 -7.11
N VAL A 57 -5.60 -18.50 -6.98
CA VAL A 57 -4.60 -19.05 -6.07
C VAL A 57 -4.35 -18.07 -4.94
N LEU A 58 -4.73 -18.46 -3.72
CA LEU A 58 -4.46 -17.68 -2.51
C LEU A 58 -2.98 -17.83 -2.15
N ILE A 59 -2.29 -16.69 -1.92
CA ILE A 59 -0.86 -16.68 -1.56
C ILE A 59 -0.72 -16.03 -0.19
N LEU A 60 -0.47 -16.86 0.85
CA LEU A 60 -0.33 -16.47 2.25
C LEU A 60 1.13 -16.61 2.68
N VAL A 61 1.98 -15.80 2.06
CA VAL A 61 3.44 -15.82 2.20
C VAL A 61 3.92 -14.41 2.52
N GLY A 62 4.86 -14.29 3.46
CA GLY A 62 5.50 -13.04 3.83
C GLY A 62 6.39 -12.44 2.73
N SER A 63 7.21 -11.44 3.09
CA SER A 63 8.12 -10.76 2.17
C SER A 63 9.31 -11.65 1.78
N ARG A 64 9.03 -12.77 1.13
CA ARG A 64 9.97 -13.83 0.74
C ARG A 64 9.99 -14.02 -0.77
N ILE A 65 11.01 -14.70 -1.25
CA ILE A 65 11.15 -15.00 -2.68
C ILE A 65 10.02 -15.93 -3.18
N GLU A 66 9.52 -16.82 -2.33
CA GLU A 66 8.43 -17.74 -2.63
C GLU A 66 7.13 -16.99 -2.98
N TRP A 67 6.85 -15.86 -2.31
CA TRP A 67 5.75 -14.97 -2.68
C TRP A 67 5.87 -14.48 -4.12
N VAL A 68 7.03 -13.95 -4.50
CA VAL A 68 7.29 -13.43 -5.86
C VAL A 68 7.15 -14.54 -6.90
N ILE A 69 7.76 -15.71 -6.65
CA ILE A 69 7.70 -16.85 -7.58
C ILE A 69 6.25 -17.35 -7.74
N SER A 70 5.46 -17.38 -6.65
CA SER A 70 4.05 -17.76 -6.70
C SER A 70 3.22 -16.79 -7.55
N MET A 71 3.43 -15.48 -7.40
CA MET A 71 2.82 -14.47 -8.25
C MET A 71 3.17 -14.70 -9.74
N LEU A 72 4.46 -14.89 -10.04
CA LEU A 72 4.96 -15.11 -11.40
C LEU A 72 4.38 -16.39 -12.03
N ALA A 73 4.29 -17.48 -11.26
CA ALA A 73 3.68 -18.73 -11.74
C ALA A 73 2.21 -18.53 -12.13
N CYS A 74 1.44 -17.80 -11.32
CA CYS A 74 0.05 -17.45 -11.64
C CYS A 74 -0.02 -16.57 -12.90
N PHE A 75 0.80 -15.51 -13.01
CA PHE A 75 0.81 -14.64 -14.19
C PHE A 75 1.16 -15.39 -15.47
N ARG A 76 2.08 -16.36 -15.39
CA ARG A 76 2.46 -17.19 -16.55
C ARG A 76 1.29 -18.00 -17.10
N MET A 77 0.58 -18.71 -16.23
CA MET A 77 -0.47 -19.64 -16.64
C MET A 77 -1.85 -18.99 -16.76
N GLY A 78 -1.97 -17.70 -16.45
CA GLY A 78 -3.24 -16.97 -16.46
C GLY A 78 -4.16 -17.33 -15.28
N ALA A 79 -3.62 -17.92 -14.21
CA ALA A 79 -4.30 -18.01 -12.93
C ALA A 79 -4.31 -16.64 -12.26
N ILE A 80 -5.26 -16.41 -11.37
CA ILE A 80 -5.44 -15.14 -10.67
C ILE A 80 -4.68 -15.21 -9.36
N ALA A 81 -3.62 -14.40 -9.22
CA ALA A 81 -2.89 -14.32 -7.97
C ALA A 81 -3.71 -13.57 -6.91
N PHE A 82 -3.82 -14.15 -5.71
CA PHE A 82 -4.50 -13.54 -4.60
C PHE A 82 -3.58 -13.47 -3.38
N PRO A 83 -2.64 -12.49 -3.32
CA PRO A 83 -1.77 -12.32 -2.17
C PRO A 83 -2.58 -11.83 -0.97
N CYS A 84 -2.38 -12.48 0.18
CA CYS A 84 -3.00 -12.16 1.44
C CYS A 84 -1.97 -11.71 2.47
N ASN A 85 -2.36 -10.76 3.32
CA ASN A 85 -1.54 -10.37 4.46
C ASN A 85 -1.50 -11.52 5.48
N THR A 86 -0.32 -11.85 5.97
CA THR A 86 -0.07 -12.94 6.92
C THR A 86 -0.66 -12.69 8.32
N GLN A 87 -1.12 -11.47 8.60
CA GLN A 87 -1.75 -11.09 9.86
C GLN A 87 -3.28 -11.26 9.87
N LEU A 88 -3.89 -11.67 8.74
CA LEU A 88 -5.33 -11.87 8.66
C LEU A 88 -5.80 -12.95 9.64
N SER A 89 -6.96 -12.71 10.25
CA SER A 89 -7.60 -13.70 11.13
C SER A 89 -8.13 -14.90 10.34
N LYS A 90 -8.45 -15.98 11.06
CA LYS A 90 -9.08 -17.17 10.48
C LYS A 90 -10.43 -16.83 9.82
N GLU A 91 -11.20 -15.96 10.45
CA GLU A 91 -12.50 -15.50 9.97
C GLU A 91 -12.36 -14.68 8.68
N ASP A 92 -11.39 -13.76 8.64
CA ASP A 92 -11.10 -12.97 7.43
C ASP A 92 -10.66 -13.87 6.27
N LEU A 93 -9.79 -14.82 6.52
CA LEU A 93 -9.32 -15.75 5.49
C LEU A 93 -10.47 -16.63 4.99
N ALA A 94 -11.32 -17.18 5.88
CA ALA A 94 -12.46 -18.00 5.50
C ALA A 94 -13.45 -17.19 4.63
N ARG A 95 -13.76 -15.96 5.01
CA ARG A 95 -14.60 -15.05 4.23
C ARG A 95 -14.02 -14.79 2.84
N ARG A 96 -12.74 -14.43 2.76
CA ARG A 96 -12.07 -14.13 1.50
C ARG A 96 -11.96 -15.36 0.58
N VAL A 97 -11.71 -16.55 1.12
CA VAL A 97 -11.73 -17.79 0.35
C VAL A 97 -13.12 -18.04 -0.24
N ALA A 98 -14.18 -17.85 0.55
CA ALA A 98 -15.55 -17.99 0.08
C ALA A 98 -15.92 -16.97 -1.00
N GLU A 99 -15.51 -15.70 -0.84
CA GLU A 99 -15.78 -14.61 -1.79
C GLU A 99 -15.02 -14.78 -3.11
N THR A 100 -13.75 -15.25 -3.05
CA THR A 100 -12.89 -15.36 -4.23
C THR A 100 -13.04 -16.69 -4.97
N GLY A 101 -13.55 -17.74 -4.29
CA GLY A 101 -13.57 -19.09 -4.82
C GLY A 101 -12.17 -19.66 -5.05
N ALA A 102 -11.18 -19.29 -4.22
CA ALA A 102 -9.82 -19.81 -4.34
C ALA A 102 -9.81 -21.36 -4.35
N VAL A 103 -9.12 -21.94 -5.32
CA VAL A 103 -9.07 -23.40 -5.55
C VAL A 103 -7.86 -24.06 -4.89
N LEU A 104 -6.82 -23.27 -4.60
CA LEU A 104 -5.60 -23.71 -3.97
C LEU A 104 -4.97 -22.56 -3.16
N ALA A 105 -4.32 -22.88 -2.06
CA ALA A 105 -3.50 -21.95 -1.29
C ALA A 105 -2.02 -22.31 -1.38
N ILE A 106 -1.16 -21.30 -1.36
CA ILE A 106 0.29 -21.40 -1.13
C ILE A 106 0.57 -20.63 0.14
N GLY A 107 1.26 -21.20 1.12
CA GLY A 107 1.50 -20.50 2.38
C GLY A 107 2.54 -21.14 3.29
N GLU A 108 2.91 -20.40 4.33
CA GLU A 108 3.76 -20.88 5.41
C GLU A 108 2.95 -21.86 6.29
N GLU A 109 3.58 -22.92 6.78
CA GLU A 109 2.89 -24.04 7.44
C GLU A 109 1.95 -23.60 8.57
N ASP A 110 2.44 -22.72 9.46
CA ASP A 110 1.68 -22.20 10.61
C ASP A 110 0.53 -21.26 10.23
N LEU A 111 0.60 -20.67 9.02
CA LEU A 111 -0.46 -19.83 8.48
C LEU A 111 -1.55 -20.64 7.77
N LEU A 112 -1.19 -21.76 7.16
CA LEU A 112 -2.12 -22.64 6.46
C LEU A 112 -3.16 -23.23 7.41
N ASP A 113 -2.85 -23.43 8.68
CA ASP A 113 -3.78 -23.91 9.72
C ASP A 113 -4.95 -22.92 9.98
N ARG A 114 -4.84 -21.69 9.51
CA ARG A 114 -5.91 -20.67 9.59
C ARG A 114 -6.90 -20.76 8.44
N LEU A 115 -6.60 -21.52 7.41
CA LEU A 115 -7.46 -21.65 6.23
C LEU A 115 -8.68 -22.56 6.52
N PRO A 116 -9.78 -22.37 5.80
CA PRO A 116 -10.93 -23.27 5.92
C PRO A 116 -10.56 -24.69 5.50
N GLU A 117 -11.16 -25.66 6.20
CA GLU A 117 -10.98 -27.08 5.89
C GLU A 117 -11.37 -27.41 4.44
N GLY A 118 -10.57 -28.27 3.82
CA GLY A 118 -10.85 -28.76 2.46
C GLY A 118 -10.27 -27.88 1.33
N LEU A 119 -9.69 -26.71 1.61
CA LEU A 119 -8.93 -25.98 0.61
C LEU A 119 -7.57 -26.66 0.41
N PRO A 120 -7.25 -27.18 -0.81
CA PRO A 120 -5.93 -27.71 -1.11
C PRO A 120 -4.84 -26.67 -0.88
N ALA A 121 -3.70 -27.09 -0.30
CA ALA A 121 -2.61 -26.18 -0.03
C ALA A 121 -1.25 -26.76 -0.43
N MET A 122 -0.30 -25.87 -0.71
CA MET A 122 1.13 -26.14 -0.84
C MET A 122 1.85 -25.34 0.25
N ASP A 123 2.64 -26.01 1.05
CA ASP A 123 3.49 -25.40 2.06
C ASP A 123 4.90 -25.04 1.52
N MET A 124 5.75 -24.49 2.38
CA MET A 124 7.11 -24.11 1.99
C MET A 124 7.97 -25.32 1.64
N GLN A 125 7.70 -26.51 2.20
CA GLN A 125 8.42 -27.73 1.86
C GLN A 125 8.00 -28.24 0.48
N ASP A 126 6.73 -28.15 0.13
CA ASP A 126 6.25 -28.45 -1.23
C ASP A 126 6.90 -27.53 -2.27
N LEU A 127 7.01 -26.22 -1.98
CA LEU A 127 7.69 -25.28 -2.84
C LEU A 127 9.19 -25.60 -2.97
N ALA A 128 9.86 -25.93 -1.86
CA ALA A 128 11.28 -26.32 -1.90
C ALA A 128 11.51 -27.53 -2.79
N ARG A 129 10.65 -28.56 -2.71
CA ARG A 129 10.72 -29.75 -3.59
C ARG A 129 10.56 -29.36 -5.06
N VAL A 130 9.56 -28.51 -5.39
CA VAL A 130 9.36 -28.03 -6.75
C VAL A 130 10.58 -27.21 -7.26
N PHE A 131 11.25 -26.46 -6.37
CA PHE A 131 12.41 -25.65 -6.74
C PHE A 131 13.71 -26.44 -6.88
N ASP A 132 13.79 -27.63 -6.24
CA ASP A 132 14.95 -28.51 -6.29
C ASP A 132 14.81 -29.60 -7.38
N GLU A 133 13.59 -29.84 -7.90
CA GLU A 133 13.36 -30.76 -9.01
C GLU A 133 14.03 -30.25 -10.29
N ASP A 134 14.68 -31.18 -11.01
CA ASP A 134 15.24 -30.89 -12.33
C ASP A 134 14.09 -30.46 -13.27
N LEU A 135 14.17 -29.26 -13.85
CA LEU A 135 13.15 -28.71 -14.76
C LEU A 135 12.83 -29.64 -15.96
N ASP A 136 13.74 -30.56 -16.28
CA ASP A 136 13.53 -31.57 -17.31
C ASP A 136 12.44 -32.60 -16.96
N GLN A 137 12.02 -32.68 -15.69
CA GLN A 137 10.98 -33.61 -15.22
C GLN A 137 9.60 -32.92 -15.05
N ALA A 138 9.59 -31.60 -14.83
CA ALA A 138 8.33 -30.86 -14.71
C ALA A 138 7.91 -30.34 -16.08
N MET A 139 6.72 -30.74 -16.55
CA MET A 139 6.12 -30.09 -17.72
C MET A 139 5.52 -28.74 -17.29
N PRO A 140 6.19 -27.62 -17.60
CA PRO A 140 5.68 -26.31 -17.21
C PRO A 140 4.35 -26.03 -17.92
N ALA A 141 3.46 -25.31 -17.27
CA ALA A 141 2.29 -24.78 -17.96
C ALA A 141 2.74 -23.92 -19.16
N ALA A 142 2.07 -24.07 -20.30
CA ALA A 142 2.30 -23.17 -21.42
C ALA A 142 1.97 -21.73 -21.00
N PRO A 143 2.72 -20.72 -21.49
CA PRO A 143 2.37 -19.33 -21.22
C PRO A 143 0.99 -19.05 -21.81
N ALA A 144 0.10 -18.49 -20.99
CA ALA A 144 -1.24 -18.15 -21.43
C ALA A 144 -1.20 -16.92 -22.35
N ASP A 145 -1.96 -16.96 -23.44
CA ASP A 145 -2.23 -15.76 -24.24
C ASP A 145 -3.39 -14.99 -23.61
N LEU A 146 -3.09 -13.80 -23.08
CA LEU A 146 -3.97 -13.02 -22.22
C LEU A 146 -4.28 -11.66 -22.84
N GLY A 147 -5.54 -11.25 -22.71
CA GLY A 147 -5.98 -9.90 -23.03
C GLY A 147 -5.67 -8.91 -21.89
N PRO A 148 -5.77 -7.60 -22.14
CA PRO A 148 -5.48 -6.58 -21.12
C PRO A 148 -6.40 -6.65 -19.90
N ASP A 149 -7.65 -7.06 -20.10
CA ASP A 149 -8.66 -7.13 -19.03
C ASP A 149 -8.84 -8.55 -18.45
N ASP A 150 -8.11 -9.55 -18.97
CA ASP A 150 -8.09 -10.88 -18.34
C ASP A 150 -7.58 -10.75 -16.90
N PRO A 151 -8.29 -11.32 -15.90
CA PRO A 151 -7.92 -11.19 -14.51
C PRO A 151 -6.48 -11.66 -14.22
N ALA A 152 -5.74 -10.85 -13.47
CA ALA A 152 -4.37 -11.15 -13.07
C ALA A 152 -4.22 -11.23 -11.55
N LEU A 153 -4.92 -10.35 -10.84
CA LEU A 153 -4.65 -10.09 -9.43
C LEU A 153 -5.93 -9.70 -8.68
N ILE A 154 -6.12 -10.26 -7.49
CA ILE A 154 -7.15 -9.82 -6.56
C ILE A 154 -6.47 -9.11 -5.39
N LEU A 155 -6.96 -7.91 -5.07
CA LEU A 155 -6.54 -7.12 -3.92
C LEU A 155 -7.77 -6.71 -3.12
N TYR A 156 -7.62 -6.57 -1.80
CA TYR A 156 -8.67 -6.06 -0.94
C TYR A 156 -8.39 -4.62 -0.52
N THR A 157 -9.44 -3.81 -0.49
CA THR A 157 -9.37 -2.45 0.07
C THR A 157 -9.15 -2.51 1.58
N SER A 158 -8.71 -1.39 2.16
CA SER A 158 -8.52 -1.30 3.61
C SER A 158 -9.82 -1.23 4.41
N GLY A 159 -10.97 -1.00 3.76
CA GLY A 159 -12.27 -0.92 4.41
C GLY A 159 -12.40 0.25 5.40
N SER A 160 -11.82 1.42 5.10
CA SER A 160 -11.87 2.59 5.98
C SER A 160 -13.30 3.08 6.28
N THR A 161 -14.23 2.89 5.35
CA THR A 161 -15.63 3.36 5.43
C THR A 161 -16.65 2.22 5.44
N GLY A 162 -16.20 0.97 5.15
CA GLY A 162 -17.08 -0.20 5.08
C GLY A 162 -16.29 -1.50 5.19
N PRO A 163 -16.91 -2.67 5.00
CA PRO A 163 -16.20 -3.93 4.87
C PRO A 163 -15.19 -3.85 3.73
N ALA A 164 -14.01 -4.49 3.92
CA ALA A 164 -13.02 -4.58 2.86
C ALA A 164 -13.61 -5.28 1.63
N ARG A 165 -13.55 -4.66 0.46
CA ARG A 165 -14.04 -5.21 -0.82
C ARG A 165 -12.89 -5.78 -1.62
N GLY A 166 -13.10 -6.92 -2.24
CA GLY A 166 -12.16 -7.53 -3.18
C GLY A 166 -12.25 -6.86 -4.55
N ILE A 167 -11.11 -6.51 -5.11
CA ILE A 167 -10.94 -5.83 -6.39
C ILE A 167 -10.18 -6.72 -7.33
N VAL A 168 -10.66 -6.86 -8.55
CA VAL A 168 -10.02 -7.62 -9.61
C VAL A 168 -9.29 -6.68 -10.56
N HIS A 169 -7.99 -6.86 -10.69
CA HIS A 169 -7.16 -6.19 -11.68
C HIS A 169 -6.87 -7.09 -12.87
N GLY A 170 -6.95 -6.52 -14.08
CA GLY A 170 -6.58 -7.19 -15.32
C GLY A 170 -5.07 -7.22 -15.56
N GLN A 171 -4.64 -7.92 -16.60
CA GLN A 171 -3.23 -8.00 -17.02
C GLN A 171 -2.63 -6.62 -17.29
N ARG A 172 -3.42 -5.66 -17.82
CA ARG A 172 -2.99 -4.27 -18.05
C ARG A 172 -2.46 -3.59 -16.78
N PHE A 173 -2.93 -3.98 -15.59
CA PHE A 173 -2.43 -3.44 -14.32
C PHE A 173 -0.94 -3.70 -14.12
N LEU A 174 -0.43 -4.88 -14.50
CA LEU A 174 0.97 -5.25 -14.33
C LEU A 174 1.88 -4.38 -15.21
N PHE A 175 1.49 -4.19 -16.46
CA PHE A 175 2.24 -3.39 -17.44
C PHE A 175 2.08 -1.89 -17.20
N GLY A 176 0.88 -1.47 -16.80
CA GLY A 176 0.57 -0.07 -16.49
C GLY A 176 1.37 0.50 -15.33
N GLN A 177 2.00 -0.36 -14.51
CA GLN A 177 2.91 0.09 -13.47
C GLN A 177 4.15 0.82 -14.01
N GLU A 178 4.50 0.66 -15.29
CA GLU A 178 5.65 1.33 -15.89
C GLU A 178 5.55 2.85 -15.77
N LEU A 179 4.35 3.42 -15.90
CA LEU A 179 4.13 4.86 -15.75
C LEU A 179 4.59 5.35 -14.36
N GLN A 180 4.02 4.79 -13.31
CA GLN A 180 4.36 5.21 -11.94
C GLN A 180 5.79 4.81 -11.54
N ALA A 181 6.29 3.68 -12.06
CA ALA A 181 7.65 3.22 -11.80
C ALA A 181 8.69 4.25 -12.29
N ARG A 182 8.52 4.75 -13.53
CA ARG A 182 9.45 5.71 -14.12
C ARG A 182 9.24 7.13 -13.64
N GLN A 183 8.00 7.53 -13.40
CA GLN A 183 7.68 8.93 -13.13
C GLN A 183 7.72 9.29 -11.66
N TRP A 184 7.31 8.39 -10.78
CA TRP A 184 7.20 8.65 -9.34
C TRP A 184 8.15 7.79 -8.50
N PHE A 185 8.18 6.47 -8.71
CA PHE A 185 9.07 5.57 -7.96
C PHE A 185 10.53 5.89 -8.23
N GLY A 186 10.90 6.11 -9.50
CA GLY A 186 12.12 6.76 -9.95
C GLY A 186 13.40 5.96 -9.71
N ALA A 187 13.32 4.61 -9.68
CA ALA A 187 14.52 3.78 -9.71
C ALA A 187 15.14 3.76 -11.11
N GLU A 188 16.44 3.55 -11.19
CA GLU A 188 17.22 3.46 -12.41
C GLU A 188 17.87 2.07 -12.55
N PRO A 189 18.29 1.68 -13.76
CA PRO A 189 19.01 0.43 -13.95
C PRO A 189 20.25 0.35 -13.04
N GLY A 190 20.36 -0.74 -12.28
CA GLY A 190 21.44 -0.98 -11.32
C GLY A 190 21.17 -0.46 -9.90
N ASP A 191 20.05 0.23 -9.67
CA ASP A 191 19.64 0.60 -8.32
C ASP A 191 19.14 -0.61 -7.54
N LEU A 192 19.26 -0.52 -6.20
CA LEU A 192 18.57 -1.39 -5.25
C LEU A 192 17.37 -0.63 -4.68
N ALA A 193 16.19 -1.17 -4.93
CA ALA A 193 14.94 -0.55 -4.50
C ALA A 193 14.22 -1.39 -3.44
N TRP A 194 13.77 -0.77 -2.37
CA TRP A 194 13.09 -1.42 -1.28
C TRP A 194 11.71 -0.81 -1.02
N CYS A 195 10.66 -1.59 -1.31
CA CYS A 195 9.32 -1.30 -0.82
C CYS A 195 9.03 -2.15 0.42
N THR A 196 8.76 -1.48 1.53
CA THR A 196 8.63 -2.12 2.84
C THR A 196 7.22 -2.65 3.14
N ALA A 197 6.25 -2.32 2.29
CA ALA A 197 4.87 -2.77 2.45
C ALA A 197 4.76 -4.30 2.37
N ALA A 198 4.07 -4.91 3.34
CA ALA A 198 3.87 -6.35 3.40
C ALA A 198 3.04 -6.89 2.22
N PRO A 199 3.23 -8.16 1.80
CA PRO A 199 2.38 -8.82 0.83
C PRO A 199 0.89 -8.72 1.17
N GLY A 200 0.04 -8.72 0.13
CA GLY A 200 -1.41 -8.56 0.29
C GLY A 200 -1.91 -7.11 0.18
N TRP A 201 -1.00 -6.14 0.16
CA TRP A 201 -1.34 -4.74 -0.09
C TRP A 201 -1.15 -4.35 -1.55
N SER A 202 -1.99 -3.44 -2.04
CA SER A 202 -1.83 -2.88 -3.39
C SER A 202 -0.44 -2.27 -3.59
N LYS A 203 0.10 -1.60 -2.57
CA LYS A 203 1.43 -0.99 -2.63
C LYS A 203 2.54 -2.02 -2.80
N SER A 204 2.51 -3.14 -2.06
CA SER A 204 3.51 -4.20 -2.20
C SER A 204 3.42 -4.90 -3.54
N SER A 205 2.19 -5.20 -4.00
CA SER A 205 1.97 -5.92 -5.25
C SER A 205 2.48 -5.19 -6.49
N ARG A 206 2.68 -3.88 -6.41
CA ARG A 206 3.23 -3.07 -7.51
C ARG A 206 4.65 -2.59 -7.28
N ASN A 207 5.03 -2.26 -6.04
CA ASN A 207 6.29 -1.58 -5.76
C ASN A 207 7.37 -2.48 -5.16
N ALA A 208 7.03 -3.69 -4.68
CA ALA A 208 8.06 -4.56 -4.10
C ALA A 208 8.99 -5.16 -5.15
N PHE A 209 8.50 -5.47 -6.35
CA PHE A 209 9.31 -6.05 -7.42
C PHE A 209 8.91 -5.58 -8.83
N ILE A 210 7.62 -5.35 -9.13
CA ILE A 210 7.17 -4.97 -10.48
C ILE A 210 7.77 -3.60 -10.87
N ALA A 211 7.61 -2.57 -10.05
CA ALA A 211 8.14 -1.24 -10.36
C ALA A 211 9.67 -1.21 -10.44
N PRO A 212 10.45 -1.79 -9.50
CA PRO A 212 11.88 -1.93 -9.65
C PRO A 212 12.28 -2.57 -10.98
N TRP A 213 11.69 -3.71 -11.35
CA TRP A 213 12.04 -4.41 -12.58
C TRP A 213 11.70 -3.61 -13.85
N LEU A 214 10.56 -2.96 -13.89
CA LEU A 214 10.20 -2.10 -15.03
C LEU A 214 11.16 -0.91 -15.21
N CYS A 215 11.89 -0.55 -14.15
CA CYS A 215 12.99 0.42 -14.19
C CYS A 215 14.36 -0.22 -14.45
N GLY A 216 14.49 -1.55 -14.47
CA GLY A 216 15.78 -2.25 -14.59
C GLY A 216 16.58 -2.33 -13.28
N ALA A 217 15.93 -2.07 -12.14
CA ALA A 217 16.49 -2.11 -10.80
C ALA A 217 16.34 -3.49 -10.15
N THR A 218 17.12 -3.75 -9.11
CA THR A 218 17.02 -4.93 -8.25
C THR A 218 16.05 -4.64 -7.11
N ALA A 219 15.16 -5.58 -6.78
CA ALA A 219 14.26 -5.49 -5.64
C ALA A 219 14.90 -6.03 -4.36
N LEU A 220 14.66 -5.36 -3.22
CA LEU A 220 15.02 -5.88 -1.90
C LEU A 220 13.77 -6.40 -1.18
N LEU A 221 13.82 -7.64 -0.73
CA LEU A 221 12.81 -8.25 0.14
C LEU A 221 13.44 -8.55 1.50
N VAL A 222 12.76 -8.17 2.57
CA VAL A 222 13.22 -8.43 3.94
C VAL A 222 12.10 -9.07 4.73
N GLU A 223 12.39 -10.24 5.29
CA GLU A 223 11.48 -10.90 6.24
C GLU A 223 11.53 -10.22 7.61
N GLY A 224 10.46 -10.39 8.34
CA GLY A 224 10.38 -9.97 9.74
C GLY A 224 9.39 -8.84 9.96
N ARG A 225 9.21 -8.52 11.24
CA ARG A 225 8.36 -7.42 11.68
C ARG A 225 9.10 -6.09 11.51
N PHE A 226 8.33 -5.04 11.40
CA PHE A 226 8.87 -3.69 11.39
C PHE A 226 9.60 -3.40 12.71
N ASP A 227 10.87 -3.04 12.61
CA ASP A 227 11.69 -2.47 13.67
C ASP A 227 12.44 -1.27 13.12
N PRO A 228 12.29 -0.07 13.71
CA PRO A 228 12.86 1.16 13.17
C PRO A 228 14.39 1.12 13.00
N SER A 229 15.11 0.60 14.00
CA SER A 229 16.58 0.59 13.99
C SER A 229 17.11 -0.39 12.94
N THR A 230 16.55 -1.59 12.90
CA THR A 230 16.91 -2.63 11.92
C THR A 230 16.58 -2.16 10.49
N ARG A 231 15.48 -1.43 10.30
CA ARG A 231 15.07 -0.88 9.00
C ARG A 231 16.13 0.04 8.41
N LEU A 232 16.60 1.01 9.19
CA LEU A 232 17.62 1.98 8.75
C LEU A 232 19.00 1.32 8.58
N GLU A 233 19.35 0.34 9.43
CA GLU A 233 20.59 -0.40 9.31
C GLU A 233 20.63 -1.23 8.01
N ILE A 234 19.57 -1.94 7.67
CA ILE A 234 19.47 -2.66 6.40
C ILE A 234 19.53 -1.70 5.22
N ALA A 235 18.80 -0.58 5.25
CA ALA A 235 18.86 0.41 4.18
C ALA A 235 20.28 0.92 3.94
N ARG A 236 21.05 1.11 5.01
CA ARG A 236 22.44 1.55 4.95
C ARG A 236 23.39 0.46 4.49
N SER A 237 23.32 -0.75 5.10
CA SER A 237 24.25 -1.84 4.85
C SER A 237 24.11 -2.43 3.45
N GLU A 238 22.87 -2.54 2.95
CA GLU A 238 22.59 -3.02 1.58
C GLU A 238 22.80 -1.93 0.52
N GLY A 239 22.93 -0.67 0.92
CA GLY A 239 23.10 0.44 -0.02
C GLY A 239 21.83 0.72 -0.83
N VAL A 240 20.67 0.75 -0.17
CA VAL A 240 19.38 1.03 -0.82
C VAL A 240 19.40 2.39 -1.49
N ASN A 241 19.03 2.43 -2.77
CA ASN A 241 18.97 3.64 -3.57
C ASN A 241 17.57 4.27 -3.55
N VAL A 242 16.52 3.46 -3.59
CA VAL A 242 15.12 3.93 -3.53
C VAL A 242 14.40 3.25 -2.37
N LEU A 243 13.91 4.04 -1.42
CA LEU A 243 13.15 3.55 -0.27
C LEU A 243 11.70 3.99 -0.37
N CYS A 244 10.79 3.01 -0.48
CA CYS A 244 9.35 3.21 -0.61
C CYS A 244 8.63 2.71 0.64
N GLN A 245 8.09 3.63 1.43
CA GLN A 245 7.41 3.32 2.69
C GLN A 245 6.02 3.97 2.75
N VAL A 246 5.25 3.62 3.78
CA VAL A 246 4.03 4.35 4.13
C VAL A 246 4.37 5.48 5.11
N PRO A 247 3.58 6.56 5.17
CA PRO A 247 3.80 7.67 6.09
C PRO A 247 3.97 7.23 7.55
N THR A 248 3.17 6.26 8.01
CA THR A 248 3.29 5.70 9.37
C THR A 248 4.69 5.15 9.65
N GLU A 249 5.32 4.42 8.71
CA GLU A 249 6.69 3.93 8.91
C GLU A 249 7.70 5.09 8.98
N TYR A 250 7.56 6.10 8.12
CA TYR A 250 8.41 7.30 8.17
C TYR A 250 8.27 8.04 9.51
N ARG A 251 7.05 8.21 10.03
CA ARG A 251 6.81 8.79 11.37
C ARG A 251 7.51 8.00 12.47
N MET A 252 7.38 6.67 12.44
CA MET A 252 8.02 5.80 13.45
C MET A 252 9.55 5.85 13.36
N LEU A 253 10.13 5.96 12.17
CA LEU A 253 11.57 6.14 12.01
C LEU A 253 12.00 7.49 12.58
N ALA A 254 11.32 8.57 12.23
CA ALA A 254 11.65 9.92 12.68
C ALA A 254 11.52 10.10 14.21
N SER A 255 10.49 9.50 14.83
CA SER A 255 10.20 9.67 16.26
C SER A 255 10.96 8.69 17.17
N ARG A 256 11.35 7.51 16.68
CA ARG A 256 11.91 6.44 17.54
C ARG A 256 13.39 6.17 17.32
N THR A 257 13.99 6.77 16.29
CA THR A 257 15.40 6.53 15.96
C THR A 257 16.09 7.83 15.55
N THR A 258 17.42 7.81 15.62
CA THR A 258 18.23 8.79 14.89
C THR A 258 18.43 8.28 13.46
N ILE A 259 18.02 9.04 12.47
CA ILE A 259 18.19 8.68 11.07
C ILE A 259 19.70 8.78 10.75
N PRO A 260 20.37 7.68 10.35
CA PRO A 260 21.78 7.70 10.02
C PRO A 260 22.02 8.29 8.63
N GLU A 261 23.28 8.59 8.31
CA GLU A 261 23.64 8.87 6.92
C GLU A 261 23.36 7.64 6.04
N LEU A 262 22.67 7.85 4.93
CA LEU A 262 22.30 6.86 3.92
C LEU A 262 22.88 7.26 2.57
N PRO A 263 24.22 7.13 2.37
CA PRO A 263 24.93 7.75 1.24
C PRO A 263 24.57 7.16 -0.12
N ALA A 264 24.03 5.94 -0.16
CA ALA A 264 23.55 5.33 -1.39
C ALA A 264 22.15 5.76 -1.79
N LEU A 265 21.39 6.35 -0.83
CA LEU A 265 20.00 6.72 -1.05
C LEU A 265 19.90 7.89 -2.05
N LYS A 266 19.07 7.72 -3.04
CA LYS A 266 18.81 8.71 -4.10
C LYS A 266 17.38 9.25 -4.02
N ARG A 267 16.44 8.44 -3.53
CA ARG A 267 15.03 8.79 -3.52
C ARG A 267 14.28 8.15 -2.35
N LEU A 268 13.43 8.95 -1.73
CA LEU A 268 12.44 8.56 -0.74
C LEU A 268 11.06 8.74 -1.35
N VAL A 269 10.22 7.70 -1.33
CA VAL A 269 8.86 7.78 -1.86
C VAL A 269 7.84 7.27 -0.84
N SER A 270 6.71 7.93 -0.78
CA SER A 270 5.61 7.66 0.14
C SER A 270 4.28 7.64 -0.57
N ALA A 271 3.32 6.90 -0.08
CA ALA A 271 1.92 6.96 -0.51
C ALA A 271 1.01 6.23 0.47
N GLY A 272 -0.26 6.59 0.47
CA GLY A 272 -1.33 5.82 1.11
C GLY A 272 -1.94 6.46 2.33
N GLU A 273 -1.33 7.46 2.91
CA GLU A 273 -1.80 8.30 4.02
C GLU A 273 -1.25 9.71 3.83
N PRO A 274 -1.82 10.73 4.48
CA PRO A 274 -1.18 12.05 4.52
C PRO A 274 0.21 11.97 5.19
N LEU A 275 1.17 12.71 4.66
CA LEU A 275 2.53 12.79 5.17
C LEU A 275 2.74 14.15 5.83
N ASP A 276 3.23 14.13 7.07
CA ASP A 276 3.39 15.32 7.89
C ASP A 276 4.66 16.11 7.50
N ALA A 277 4.56 17.44 7.51
CA ALA A 277 5.68 18.33 7.16
C ALA A 277 6.90 18.15 8.09
N GLU A 278 6.68 17.89 9.38
CA GLU A 278 7.75 17.62 10.34
C GLU A 278 8.56 16.38 9.98
N VAL A 279 7.88 15.30 9.61
CA VAL A 279 8.53 14.05 9.18
C VAL A 279 9.38 14.26 7.91
N ILE A 280 8.85 15.02 6.95
CA ILE A 280 9.59 15.41 5.73
C ILE A 280 10.85 16.19 6.13
N GLY A 281 10.72 17.17 7.05
CA GLY A 281 11.82 17.98 7.55
C GLY A 281 12.92 17.14 8.19
N ASN A 282 12.58 16.19 9.03
CA ASN A 282 13.53 15.31 9.71
C ASN A 282 14.36 14.46 8.73
N PHE A 283 13.71 13.90 7.69
CA PHE A 283 14.42 13.14 6.65
C PHE A 283 15.28 14.04 5.77
N ARG A 284 14.81 15.23 5.41
CA ARG A 284 15.59 16.21 4.65
C ARG A 284 16.85 16.62 5.40
N GLU A 285 16.78 16.90 6.71
CA GLU A 285 17.93 17.26 7.53
C GLU A 285 18.96 16.13 7.59
N ALA A 286 18.50 14.87 7.76
CA ALA A 286 19.37 13.73 7.93
C ALA A 286 19.99 13.21 6.62
N THR A 287 19.24 13.25 5.51
CA THR A 287 19.64 12.63 4.24
C THR A 287 19.89 13.60 3.11
N GLY A 288 19.47 14.85 3.24
CA GLY A 288 19.46 15.83 2.16
C GLY A 288 18.37 15.59 1.09
N LEU A 289 17.47 14.63 1.31
CA LEU A 289 16.42 14.25 0.38
C LEU A 289 15.03 14.59 0.92
N GLU A 290 14.17 15.02 0.03
CA GLU A 290 12.74 15.16 0.28
C GLU A 290 12.02 13.82 0.08
N ILE A 291 10.91 13.61 0.82
CA ILE A 291 10.04 12.47 0.59
C ILE A 291 9.04 12.83 -0.51
N ALA A 292 9.15 12.16 -1.65
CA ALA A 292 8.25 12.33 -2.78
C ALA A 292 6.94 11.56 -2.53
N ASP A 293 5.92 12.23 -2.04
CA ASP A 293 4.62 11.61 -1.81
C ASP A 293 3.85 11.39 -3.11
N GLY A 294 2.89 10.49 -3.07
CA GLY A 294 2.01 10.17 -4.18
C GLY A 294 0.68 9.61 -3.70
N TYR A 295 -0.30 9.67 -4.58
CA TYR A 295 -1.66 9.27 -4.27
C TYR A 295 -2.21 8.27 -5.29
N GLY A 296 -3.09 7.44 -4.79
CA GLY A 296 -3.90 6.51 -5.54
C GLY A 296 -4.66 5.58 -4.62
N GLN A 297 -5.62 4.90 -5.20
CA GLN A 297 -6.48 3.94 -4.50
C GLN A 297 -6.14 2.52 -4.94
N THR A 298 -6.70 1.52 -4.27
CA THR A 298 -6.58 0.13 -4.72
C THR A 298 -7.23 -0.02 -6.09
N GLU A 299 -8.32 0.68 -6.34
CA GLU A 299 -9.09 0.72 -7.58
C GLU A 299 -8.33 1.35 -8.76
N THR A 300 -7.57 2.41 -8.49
CA THR A 300 -6.98 3.24 -9.55
C THR A 300 -5.51 2.94 -9.82
N GLY A 301 -4.80 2.33 -8.85
CA GLY A 301 -3.34 2.37 -8.85
C GLY A 301 -2.83 3.78 -8.50
N ALA A 302 -1.63 4.14 -8.94
CA ALA A 302 -1.09 5.48 -8.73
C ALA A 302 -1.70 6.48 -9.73
N VAL A 303 -2.20 7.59 -9.22
CA VAL A 303 -2.85 8.67 -10.00
C VAL A 303 -1.98 9.91 -10.02
N THR A 304 -1.47 10.32 -8.85
CA THR A 304 -0.59 11.48 -8.70
C THR A 304 0.69 11.10 -7.98
N GLY A 305 1.69 11.96 -8.06
CA GLY A 305 2.94 11.84 -7.34
C GLY A 305 3.90 12.96 -7.70
N PHE A 306 4.87 13.19 -6.84
CA PHE A 306 6.02 14.00 -7.22
C PHE A 306 6.82 13.24 -8.28
N ARG A 307 6.84 13.78 -9.49
CA ARG A 307 7.59 13.21 -10.60
C ARG A 307 9.09 13.31 -10.32
N VAL A 308 9.89 12.52 -11.03
CA VAL A 308 11.35 12.53 -10.85
C VAL A 308 11.95 13.91 -11.10
N GLU A 309 11.37 14.68 -12.03
CA GLU A 309 11.78 16.03 -12.37
C GLU A 309 11.20 17.13 -11.46
N ASP A 310 10.25 16.81 -10.56
CA ASP A 310 9.61 17.83 -9.73
C ASP A 310 10.50 18.23 -8.55
N ASP A 311 10.50 19.53 -8.23
CA ASP A 311 11.04 20.01 -6.98
C ASP A 311 9.99 19.79 -5.86
N VAL A 312 10.35 19.02 -4.85
CA VAL A 312 9.50 18.72 -3.70
C VAL A 312 9.58 19.81 -2.63
N ALA A 313 10.70 20.56 -2.59
CA ALA A 313 10.95 21.56 -1.56
C ALA A 313 9.89 22.67 -1.57
N GLY A 314 9.37 22.98 -0.37
CA GLY A 314 8.33 24.01 -0.19
C GLY A 314 6.91 23.55 -0.56
N ARG A 315 6.72 22.22 -0.79
CA ARG A 315 5.44 21.63 -1.14
C ARG A 315 5.05 20.53 -0.14
N GLU A 316 5.42 20.71 1.10
CA GLU A 316 5.14 19.77 2.17
C GLU A 316 3.63 19.52 2.29
N GLY A 317 3.23 18.25 2.41
CA GLY A 317 1.83 17.83 2.47
C GLY A 317 1.13 17.71 1.10
N SER A 318 1.80 18.07 0.00
CA SER A 318 1.29 17.76 -1.33
C SER A 318 1.47 16.26 -1.65
N MET A 319 0.51 15.69 -2.35
CA MET A 319 0.59 14.33 -2.92
C MET A 319 1.03 14.36 -4.41
N GLY A 320 1.76 15.41 -4.79
CA GLY A 320 2.24 15.60 -6.15
C GLY A 320 1.15 16.08 -7.11
N ARG A 321 1.40 15.90 -8.39
CA ARG A 321 0.49 16.25 -9.48
C ARG A 321 0.16 15.02 -10.33
N PRO A 322 -0.89 15.06 -11.17
CA PRO A 322 -1.26 13.92 -12.01
C PRO A 322 -0.07 13.38 -12.80
N LEU A 323 0.10 12.06 -12.79
CA LEU A 323 1.17 11.42 -13.57
C LEU A 323 0.96 11.68 -15.08
N PRO A 324 2.03 11.73 -15.89
CA PRO A 324 1.92 12.04 -17.31
C PRO A 324 0.91 11.15 -18.05
N GLY A 325 -0.05 11.75 -18.73
CA GLY A 325 -1.11 11.04 -19.45
C GLY A 325 -2.31 10.65 -18.60
N ILE A 326 -2.26 10.81 -17.29
CA ILE A 326 -3.43 10.66 -16.40
C ILE A 326 -4.21 11.97 -16.39
N GLU A 327 -5.48 11.92 -16.76
CA GLU A 327 -6.39 13.07 -16.70
C GLU A 327 -7.20 13.04 -15.42
N THR A 328 -7.15 14.14 -14.69
CA THR A 328 -7.94 14.37 -13.47
C THR A 328 -8.73 15.67 -13.59
N ARG A 329 -9.78 15.80 -12.79
CA ARG A 329 -10.51 17.05 -12.57
C ARG A 329 -10.97 17.14 -11.12
N ILE A 330 -11.29 18.34 -10.69
CA ILE A 330 -11.87 18.59 -9.37
C ILE A 330 -13.30 19.06 -9.57
N VAL A 331 -14.27 18.40 -8.92
CA VAL A 331 -15.68 18.74 -8.96
C VAL A 331 -16.21 18.76 -7.52
N ASP A 332 -16.71 19.90 -7.07
CA ASP A 332 -17.17 20.09 -5.68
C ASP A 332 -16.08 19.70 -4.66
N ASP A 333 -14.84 20.14 -4.92
CA ASP A 333 -13.61 19.82 -4.18
C ASP A 333 -13.18 18.34 -4.25
N GLU A 334 -13.95 17.46 -4.89
CA GLU A 334 -13.62 16.04 -5.04
C GLU A 334 -12.74 15.80 -6.27
N LEU A 335 -11.65 15.06 -6.06
CA LEU A 335 -10.80 14.58 -7.15
C LEU A 335 -11.52 13.50 -7.96
N GLN A 336 -11.56 13.65 -9.28
CA GLN A 336 -12.07 12.64 -10.20
C GLN A 336 -11.00 12.26 -11.22
N LEU A 337 -10.95 10.96 -11.53
CA LEU A 337 -10.02 10.36 -12.49
C LEU A 337 -10.76 9.98 -13.77
N LYS A 338 -10.22 10.35 -14.92
CA LYS A 338 -10.73 9.85 -16.22
C LYS A 338 -10.26 8.42 -16.43
N VAL A 339 -11.20 7.49 -16.42
CA VAL A 339 -10.92 6.04 -16.38
C VAL A 339 -10.06 5.57 -17.54
N GLU A 340 -10.35 6.01 -18.78
CA GLU A 340 -9.64 5.58 -19.97
C GLU A 340 -8.15 5.97 -20.00
N THR A 341 -7.75 6.98 -19.20
CA THR A 341 -6.37 7.43 -19.11
C THR A 341 -5.55 6.69 -18.06
N SER A 342 -6.19 5.88 -17.21
CA SER A 342 -5.53 5.10 -16.17
C SER A 342 -5.31 3.64 -16.60
N PRO A 343 -4.08 3.27 -16.98
CA PRO A 343 -3.80 1.88 -17.41
C PRO A 343 -3.92 0.88 -16.25
N THR A 344 -3.91 1.36 -15.01
CA THR A 344 -3.98 0.55 -13.78
C THR A 344 -5.36 0.50 -13.16
N PHE A 345 -6.37 1.14 -13.78
CA PHE A 345 -7.73 1.12 -13.27
C PHE A 345 -8.28 -0.31 -13.23
N PHE A 346 -8.99 -0.66 -12.15
CA PHE A 346 -9.50 -2.01 -11.93
C PHE A 346 -10.52 -2.45 -12.99
N THR A 347 -10.78 -3.75 -13.10
CA THR A 347 -11.76 -4.27 -14.03
C THR A 347 -13.16 -4.36 -13.40
N ARG A 348 -13.24 -4.86 -12.19
CA ARG A 348 -14.50 -5.01 -11.44
C ARG A 348 -14.22 -5.34 -9.96
N TYR A 349 -15.24 -5.23 -9.16
CA TYR A 349 -15.27 -5.83 -7.82
C TYR A 349 -15.56 -7.34 -7.90
N LEU A 350 -15.29 -8.09 -6.82
CA LEU A 350 -15.56 -9.53 -6.77
C LEU A 350 -17.05 -9.87 -6.86
N ASP A 351 -17.93 -9.01 -6.36
CA ASP A 351 -19.38 -9.15 -6.49
C ASP A 351 -19.91 -8.92 -7.90
N GLY A 352 -19.04 -8.62 -8.86
CA GLY A 352 -19.35 -8.42 -10.26
C GLY A 352 -19.61 -6.97 -10.64
N GLU A 353 -19.72 -6.05 -9.68
CA GLU A 353 -19.90 -4.62 -9.96
C GLU A 353 -18.69 -4.07 -10.70
N SER A 354 -18.91 -3.37 -11.82
CA SER A 354 -17.92 -2.64 -12.58
C SER A 354 -18.29 -1.16 -12.64
N PHE A 355 -17.31 -0.30 -12.86
CA PHE A 355 -17.57 1.11 -13.07
C PHE A 355 -17.72 1.41 -14.57
N GLU A 356 -18.85 1.93 -14.99
CA GLU A 356 -19.17 2.23 -16.38
C GLU A 356 -19.12 3.74 -16.72
N GLY A 357 -18.74 4.58 -15.75
CA GLY A 357 -18.63 6.02 -15.93
C GLY A 357 -17.33 6.43 -16.65
N GLU A 358 -17.33 7.62 -17.25
CA GLU A 358 -16.10 8.22 -17.81
C GLU A 358 -15.15 8.69 -16.71
N TRP A 359 -15.69 9.26 -15.63
CA TRP A 359 -14.94 9.88 -14.54
C TRP A 359 -15.22 9.14 -13.24
N TRP A 360 -14.16 8.54 -12.66
CA TRP A 360 -14.22 7.87 -11.37
C TRP A 360 -14.17 8.89 -10.23
N PRO A 361 -15.23 8.96 -9.39
CA PRO A 361 -15.22 9.77 -8.19
C PRO A 361 -14.37 9.09 -7.12
N THR A 362 -13.32 9.75 -6.67
CA THR A 362 -12.40 9.14 -5.68
C THR A 362 -12.95 9.19 -4.26
N ALA A 363 -13.96 10.02 -4.01
CA ALA A 363 -14.43 10.43 -2.69
C ALA A 363 -13.35 11.13 -1.84
N ASP A 364 -12.23 11.52 -2.43
CA ASP A 364 -11.14 12.26 -1.77
C ASP A 364 -11.21 13.74 -2.15
N LEU A 365 -11.30 14.59 -1.15
CA LEU A 365 -11.34 16.05 -1.30
C LEU A 365 -9.91 16.58 -1.41
N VAL A 366 -9.70 17.47 -2.36
CA VAL A 366 -8.37 18.03 -2.65
C VAL A 366 -8.43 19.54 -2.91
N GLU A 367 -7.31 20.18 -2.72
CA GLU A 367 -7.02 21.53 -3.18
C GLU A 367 -5.86 21.48 -4.16
N GLU A 368 -5.90 22.29 -5.21
CA GLU A 368 -4.86 22.41 -6.23
C GLU A 368 -4.20 23.77 -6.14
N ASP A 369 -2.87 23.81 -6.14
CA ASP A 369 -2.12 25.06 -6.20
C ASP A 369 -1.95 25.57 -7.65
N GLU A 370 -1.36 26.77 -7.81
CA GLU A 370 -1.17 27.42 -9.10
C GLU A 370 -0.27 26.62 -10.06
N ASP A 371 0.55 25.69 -9.54
CA ASP A 371 1.46 24.83 -10.30
C ASP A 371 0.87 23.43 -10.58
N GLY A 372 -0.38 23.16 -10.14
CA GLY A 372 -1.09 21.92 -10.36
C GLY A 372 -0.75 20.81 -9.36
N PHE A 373 -0.17 21.14 -8.20
CA PHE A 373 0.06 20.20 -7.14
C PHE A 373 -1.18 20.06 -6.26
N LEU A 374 -1.50 18.82 -5.90
CA LEU A 374 -2.70 18.47 -5.16
C LEU A 374 -2.40 18.23 -3.68
N TYR A 375 -3.27 18.76 -2.83
CA TYR A 375 -3.20 18.63 -1.37
C TYR A 375 -4.45 17.93 -0.88
N PHE A 376 -4.29 16.83 -0.13
CA PHE A 376 -5.41 16.09 0.43
C PHE A 376 -6.07 16.88 1.56
N ARG A 377 -7.41 17.02 1.50
CA ARG A 377 -8.22 17.77 2.49
C ARG A 377 -9.15 16.87 3.29
N GLY A 378 -9.25 15.61 2.93
CA GLY A 378 -10.10 14.65 3.63
C GLY A 378 -10.90 13.79 2.69
N ARG A 379 -11.75 12.96 3.27
CA ARG A 379 -12.69 12.15 2.51
C ARG A 379 -14.08 12.77 2.53
N ASN A 380 -14.77 12.72 1.40
CA ASN A 380 -16.14 13.23 1.28
C ASN A 380 -17.13 12.47 2.19
N ASP A 381 -16.89 11.17 2.39
CA ASP A 381 -17.67 10.29 3.26
C ASP A 381 -17.32 10.40 4.77
N ASP A 382 -16.21 11.07 5.12
CA ASP A 382 -15.81 11.36 6.50
C ASP A 382 -16.15 12.80 6.94
N VAL A 383 -16.62 13.66 6.04
CA VAL A 383 -16.97 15.05 6.35
C VAL A 383 -18.02 15.15 7.45
N ILE A 384 -17.70 15.91 8.49
CA ILE A 384 -18.59 16.16 9.64
C ILE A 384 -19.56 17.30 9.29
N SER A 385 -20.86 17.01 9.26
CA SER A 385 -21.90 18.02 9.05
C SER A 385 -22.37 18.56 10.39
N SER A 386 -21.93 19.75 10.79
CA SER A 386 -22.31 20.38 12.05
C SER A 386 -23.00 21.72 11.82
N SER A 387 -24.27 21.82 12.17
CA SER A 387 -25.07 23.06 11.97
C SER A 387 -25.01 23.62 10.53
N GLY A 388 -24.93 22.75 9.52
CA GLY A 388 -24.81 23.13 8.10
C GLY A 388 -23.39 23.41 7.62
N TYR A 389 -22.39 23.40 8.49
CA TYR A 389 -20.99 23.48 8.11
C TYR A 389 -20.45 22.10 7.76
N ARG A 390 -19.62 22.04 6.71
CA ARG A 390 -18.86 20.85 6.34
C ARG A 390 -17.45 20.99 6.93
N ILE A 391 -17.05 20.04 7.78
CA ILE A 391 -15.78 20.06 8.49
C ILE A 391 -15.02 18.80 8.11
N GLY A 392 -13.84 18.98 7.51
CA GLY A 392 -12.94 17.88 7.20
C GLY A 392 -12.23 17.39 8.47
N PRO A 393 -12.29 16.10 8.80
CA PRO A 393 -11.57 15.58 9.97
C PRO A 393 -10.07 15.88 9.94
N VAL A 394 -9.43 15.74 8.79
CA VAL A 394 -7.99 15.87 8.61
C VAL A 394 -7.48 17.28 8.95
N GLU A 395 -8.25 18.31 8.60
CA GLU A 395 -7.86 19.69 8.93
C GLU A 395 -7.86 19.96 10.45
N VAL A 396 -8.74 19.28 11.18
CA VAL A 396 -8.80 19.38 12.66
C VAL A 396 -7.70 18.50 13.28
N GLU A 397 -7.49 17.31 12.74
CA GLU A 397 -6.41 16.40 13.16
C GLU A 397 -5.03 17.07 13.02
N SER A 398 -4.77 17.75 11.89
CA SER A 398 -3.52 18.47 11.66
C SER A 398 -3.25 19.52 12.72
N VAL A 399 -4.26 20.30 13.10
CA VAL A 399 -4.10 21.31 14.17
C VAL A 399 -3.93 20.66 15.53
N LEU A 400 -4.62 19.56 15.82
CA LEU A 400 -4.47 18.82 17.07
C LEU A 400 -3.07 18.26 17.26
N LEU A 401 -2.44 17.78 16.17
CA LEU A 401 -1.07 17.26 16.17
C LEU A 401 0.00 18.35 16.38
N GLU A 402 -0.32 19.62 16.17
CA GLU A 402 0.58 20.74 16.54
C GLU A 402 0.63 20.99 18.05
N HIS A 403 -0.30 20.41 18.80
CA HIS A 403 -0.33 20.59 20.26
C HIS A 403 0.72 19.71 20.93
N PRO A 404 1.62 20.26 21.79
CA PRO A 404 2.75 19.51 22.34
C PRO A 404 2.39 18.29 23.21
N ALA A 405 1.14 18.23 23.70
CA ALA A 405 0.67 17.09 24.48
C ALA A 405 0.07 15.96 23.62
N VAL A 406 -0.06 16.11 22.30
CA VAL A 406 -0.77 15.16 21.42
C VAL A 406 0.21 14.38 20.56
N ALA A 407 0.24 13.07 20.75
CA ALA A 407 1.05 12.12 19.95
C ALA A 407 0.30 11.62 18.72
N GLU A 408 -0.99 11.24 18.88
CA GLU A 408 -1.84 10.82 17.75
C GLU A 408 -3.24 11.45 17.92
N ALA A 409 -3.87 11.79 16.80
CA ALA A 409 -5.20 12.36 16.76
C ALA A 409 -6.07 11.68 15.73
N ALA A 410 -7.33 11.43 16.08
CA ALA A 410 -8.37 11.03 15.15
C ALA A 410 -9.64 11.84 15.41
N VAL A 411 -10.27 12.30 14.35
CA VAL A 411 -11.48 13.13 14.43
C VAL A 411 -12.63 12.42 13.73
N VAL A 412 -13.76 12.33 14.43
CA VAL A 412 -14.99 11.69 13.93
C VAL A 412 -16.23 12.53 14.29
N PRO A 413 -17.34 12.36 13.57
CA PRO A 413 -18.60 12.94 14.00
C PRO A 413 -19.12 12.25 15.27
N ALA A 414 -19.69 13.02 16.20
CA ALA A 414 -20.49 12.51 17.28
C ALA A 414 -21.93 13.09 17.17
N PRO A 415 -22.98 12.30 17.41
CA PRO A 415 -24.37 12.79 17.36
C PRO A 415 -24.60 13.94 18.32
N ASP A 416 -25.32 14.96 17.88
CA ASP A 416 -25.73 16.11 18.68
C ASP A 416 -27.18 16.51 18.33
N PRO A 417 -28.08 16.61 19.32
CA PRO A 417 -29.51 16.85 19.06
C PRO A 417 -29.82 18.23 18.46
N GLU A 418 -28.95 19.23 18.66
CA GLU A 418 -29.16 20.58 18.14
C GLU A 418 -28.43 20.82 16.81
N ARG A 419 -27.28 20.15 16.61
CA ARG A 419 -26.36 20.41 15.50
C ARG A 419 -26.34 19.30 14.46
N GLY A 420 -27.07 18.20 14.70
CA GLY A 420 -27.00 16.97 13.92
C GLY A 420 -25.77 16.17 14.29
N SER A 421 -24.59 16.75 14.16
CA SER A 421 -23.34 16.20 14.69
C SER A 421 -22.38 17.31 15.16
N VAL A 422 -21.42 16.91 15.99
CA VAL A 422 -20.30 17.76 16.45
C VAL A 422 -18.98 17.06 16.21
N VAL A 423 -17.92 17.85 16.20
CA VAL A 423 -16.56 17.35 16.10
C VAL A 423 -16.16 16.68 17.41
N ARG A 424 -15.78 15.40 17.35
CA ARG A 424 -15.19 14.62 18.44
C ARG A 424 -13.76 14.26 18.07
N ALA A 425 -12.82 14.66 18.93
CA ALA A 425 -11.42 14.27 18.84
C ALA A 425 -11.13 13.11 19.80
N VAL A 426 -10.47 12.08 19.31
CA VAL A 426 -9.92 10.98 20.11
C VAL A 426 -8.42 11.03 20.00
N LEU A 427 -7.75 11.22 21.12
CA LEU A 427 -6.33 11.60 21.20
C LEU A 427 -5.51 10.57 21.97
N VAL A 428 -4.33 10.26 21.47
CA VAL A 428 -3.26 9.63 22.23
C VAL A 428 -2.33 10.75 22.69
N LEU A 429 -2.03 10.79 23.97
CA LEU A 429 -1.17 11.82 24.54
C LEU A 429 0.30 11.39 24.50
N GLU A 430 1.19 12.38 24.46
CA GLU A 430 2.61 12.16 24.74
C GLU A 430 2.80 11.62 26.18
N ALA A 431 3.93 10.94 26.43
CA ALA A 431 4.20 10.31 27.70
C ALA A 431 4.15 11.32 28.87
N ASP A 432 3.59 10.88 29.99
CA ASP A 432 3.54 11.64 31.26
C ASP A 432 2.77 12.97 31.21
N GLN A 433 1.84 13.15 30.28
CA GLN A 433 1.00 14.36 30.20
C GLN A 433 -0.13 14.33 31.27
N PRO A 434 -0.30 15.39 32.05
CA PRO A 434 -1.45 15.53 32.95
C PRO A 434 -2.73 15.78 32.15
N THR A 435 -3.81 15.11 32.49
CA THR A 435 -5.10 15.25 31.78
C THR A 435 -6.02 16.32 32.38
N GLU A 436 -5.73 16.80 33.59
CA GLU A 436 -6.53 17.81 34.29
C GLU A 436 -6.42 19.17 33.58
N GLY A 437 -7.55 19.70 33.09
CA GLY A 437 -7.62 20.96 32.35
C GLY A 437 -7.13 20.89 30.90
N LEU A 438 -6.60 19.73 30.44
CA LEU A 438 -6.04 19.58 29.13
C LEU A 438 -7.11 19.62 28.01
N VAL A 439 -8.35 19.18 28.28
CA VAL A 439 -9.45 19.26 27.31
C VAL A 439 -9.73 20.71 26.93
N GLU A 440 -9.88 21.60 27.95
CA GLU A 440 -10.11 23.03 27.75
C GLU A 440 -8.94 23.70 27.03
N GLU A 441 -7.71 23.30 27.34
CA GLU A 441 -6.48 23.80 26.72
C GLU A 441 -6.46 23.43 25.22
N ILE A 442 -6.68 22.16 24.86
CA ILE A 442 -6.73 21.67 23.47
C ILE A 442 -7.86 22.35 22.71
N GLN A 443 -9.05 22.49 23.33
CA GLN A 443 -10.16 23.19 22.69
C GLN A 443 -9.85 24.67 22.43
N ALA A 444 -9.20 25.36 23.37
CA ALA A 444 -8.76 26.74 23.20
C ALA A 444 -7.71 26.83 22.08
N PHE A 445 -6.72 25.95 22.09
CA PHE A 445 -5.69 25.86 21.08
C PHE A 445 -6.27 25.70 19.67
N CYS A 446 -7.25 24.80 19.50
CA CYS A 446 -7.94 24.62 18.23
C CYS A 446 -8.74 25.85 17.82
N ARG A 447 -9.45 26.52 18.75
CA ARG A 447 -10.25 27.73 18.46
C ARG A 447 -9.39 28.89 17.96
N GLU A 448 -8.15 28.99 18.41
CA GLU A 448 -7.22 30.04 17.97
C GLU A 448 -6.67 29.79 16.56
N ARG A 449 -6.57 28.52 16.14
CA ARG A 449 -5.91 28.11 14.88
C ARG A 449 -6.87 27.67 13.79
N THR A 450 -8.14 27.42 14.13
CA THR A 450 -9.17 27.02 13.18
C THR A 450 -10.36 27.97 13.22
N ALA A 451 -11.28 27.81 12.28
CA ALA A 451 -12.56 28.53 12.36
C ALA A 451 -13.35 28.08 13.60
N PRO A 452 -14.09 28.99 14.28
CA PRO A 452 -14.78 28.72 15.54
C PRO A 452 -15.78 27.55 15.54
N TYR A 453 -16.22 27.12 14.36
CA TYR A 453 -17.12 25.98 14.23
C TYR A 453 -16.40 24.63 14.09
N LYS A 454 -15.07 24.62 13.88
CA LYS A 454 -14.26 23.41 13.61
C LYS A 454 -13.67 22.78 14.88
N TYR A 455 -13.52 23.51 15.99
CA TYR A 455 -12.89 22.97 17.19
C TYR A 455 -13.65 21.74 17.74
N PRO A 456 -12.97 20.75 18.30
CA PRO A 456 -13.60 19.57 18.87
C PRO A 456 -14.42 19.95 20.12
N ARG A 457 -15.71 19.58 20.11
CA ARG A 457 -16.59 19.78 21.27
C ARG A 457 -16.50 18.64 22.27
N ILE A 458 -16.11 17.48 21.79
CA ILE A 458 -15.85 16.28 22.59
C ILE A 458 -14.36 15.94 22.38
N VAL A 459 -13.65 15.71 23.47
CA VAL A 459 -12.25 15.27 23.45
C VAL A 459 -12.12 14.08 24.38
N ASP A 460 -11.70 12.95 23.84
CA ASP A 460 -11.44 11.73 24.58
C ASP A 460 -9.96 11.37 24.50
N PHE A 461 -9.40 10.88 25.60
CA PHE A 461 -8.05 10.38 25.66
C PHE A 461 -8.06 8.84 25.70
N VAL A 462 -7.19 8.23 24.89
CA VAL A 462 -7.05 6.78 24.78
C VAL A 462 -5.57 6.40 24.79
N ASP A 463 -5.30 5.14 25.15
CA ASP A 463 -3.92 4.64 25.15
C ASP A 463 -3.41 4.36 23.73
N ASP A 464 -4.29 3.95 22.80
CA ASP A 464 -3.98 3.73 21.37
C ASP A 464 -5.24 3.96 20.53
N LEU A 465 -5.05 4.43 19.30
CA LEU A 465 -6.15 4.55 18.33
C LEU A 465 -6.42 3.19 17.65
N PRO A 466 -7.69 2.83 17.43
CA PRO A 466 -7.99 1.62 16.68
C PRO A 466 -7.45 1.73 15.26
N LYS A 467 -6.65 0.75 14.84
CA LYS A 467 -6.00 0.72 13.54
C LYS A 467 -6.54 -0.44 12.69
N THR A 468 -6.65 -0.20 11.40
CA THR A 468 -6.93 -1.27 10.43
C THR A 468 -5.73 -2.21 10.36
N VAL A 469 -5.90 -3.37 9.73
CA VAL A 469 -4.77 -4.28 9.44
C VAL A 469 -3.66 -3.62 8.59
N THR A 470 -3.96 -2.46 7.96
CA THR A 470 -2.98 -1.64 7.22
C THR A 470 -2.20 -0.66 8.09
N GLY A 471 -2.51 -0.57 9.39
CA GLY A 471 -1.94 0.44 10.29
C GLY A 471 -2.66 1.79 10.26
N LYS A 472 -3.64 2.02 9.37
CA LYS A 472 -4.41 3.26 9.31
C LYS A 472 -5.42 3.33 10.44
N VAL A 473 -5.66 4.53 10.97
CA VAL A 473 -6.71 4.77 11.96
C VAL A 473 -8.07 4.34 11.41
N SER A 474 -8.79 3.53 12.18
CA SER A 474 -10.15 3.08 11.86
C SER A 474 -11.19 4.04 12.41
N ARG A 475 -11.54 5.09 11.64
CA ARG A 475 -12.60 6.03 12.04
C ARG A 475 -13.95 5.33 12.22
N ARG A 476 -14.18 4.24 11.49
CA ARG A 476 -15.38 3.40 11.68
C ARG A 476 -15.44 2.84 13.10
N ALA A 477 -14.37 2.21 13.60
CA ALA A 477 -14.34 1.66 14.96
C ALA A 477 -14.54 2.76 16.02
N LEU A 478 -14.03 3.97 15.76
CA LEU A 478 -14.23 5.12 16.64
C LEU A 478 -15.68 5.63 16.64
N ARG A 479 -16.40 5.53 15.51
CA ARG A 479 -17.84 5.87 15.43
C ARG A 479 -18.69 4.83 16.16
N GLU A 480 -18.46 3.54 15.89
CA GLU A 480 -19.18 2.42 16.52
C GLU A 480 -19.03 2.38 18.05
N ALA A 481 -17.90 2.86 18.59
CA ALA A 481 -17.68 2.99 20.03
C ALA A 481 -18.46 4.16 20.68
N THR A 482 -19.21 4.94 19.90
CA THR A 482 -19.99 6.10 20.34
C THR A 482 -21.48 5.82 20.41
N GLU A 483 -21.96 4.71 19.80
CA GLU A 483 -23.31 4.18 19.88
C GLU A 483 -23.48 3.24 21.09
#